data_f23628e55719d89052a4644bbedadaca
#
_entry.id   f23628e55719d89052a4644bbedadaca
#
_cell.length_a   1.000
_cell.length_b   1.000
_cell.length_c   1.000
_cell.angle_alpha   90.00
_cell.angle_beta   90.00
_cell.angle_gamma   90.00
#
_symmetry.space_group_name_H-M   'P 1'
#
loop_
_entity.id
_entity.type
_entity.pdbx_description
1 polymer ?
#
loop_
_entity_poly.entity_id
_entity_poly.type
_entity_poly.pdbx_seq_one_letter_code
_entity_poly.pdbx_strand_id
1 'polypeptide(L)'
;MKTESGIIDLFVIGGGINGAGIARDAAGRGLSVVLCEKDDLAEGTSSRSGKLVHGGLRYLEYYEFRLVREALMEREVLMNAAPHIIWPMRFVLPHSPEDRPAWLVRLGLFLYDHLGGRKKLPGTRTLDLTRDPEGAPLLDQFTRGFEYSDCWVDDARLVVLNAVDAAERGAEVLTRSAVVSARRDNGAWTVTTRNSLSGETRSFRARCIVNAAGPWVSDIIGRVAGSNSARNVRLVKGSHIIVPKFWPGANAYLVQNHDRRVIFINPYEGDKALIGTTDIPYEGRPEDVGVDESEIEYLMAAVNRYFKEKLRRTDVLHSFSGVRPLFDDGKGNPSAVTRDYVFDLDETDGLPLLNVFGGKITTFRELAERGLNRLKHVFPKMSGDWTENAPLPGGEIPNADYESFANSLRDTYPWMPRRLVHHYGRLYGARTKDVVKGATSLAGLGRHHGGLLYEAEARYLVAKEWALTPQDVLLRRTKHYLHMSEAEQAAFAAWFQAERFADAA
;
A
#
# COMPACT_ATOMS: atom_id res chain seq x y z
N MET A 1 16.92 27.94 -12.75
CA MET A 1 15.77 27.14 -13.16
C MET A 1 16.17 26.36 -14.40
N LYS A 2 16.31 25.05 -14.27
CA LYS A 2 16.61 24.20 -15.44
C LYS A 2 15.29 23.90 -16.15
N THR A 3 15.21 24.26 -17.43
CA THR A 3 14.09 23.89 -18.32
C THR A 3 14.53 22.67 -19.11
N GLU A 4 13.81 21.58 -18.99
CA GLU A 4 14.10 20.36 -19.76
C GLU A 4 13.61 20.53 -21.20
N SER A 5 14.46 20.17 -22.15
CA SER A 5 14.17 20.26 -23.57
C SER A 5 13.29 19.09 -24.00
N GLY A 6 12.04 19.35 -24.31
CA GLY A 6 11.08 18.38 -24.83
C GLY A 6 9.71 18.45 -24.12
N ILE A 7 8.67 18.05 -24.83
CA ILE A 7 7.32 17.92 -24.24
C ILE A 7 7.12 16.44 -23.93
N ILE A 8 6.94 16.12 -22.64
CA ILE A 8 6.59 14.77 -22.20
C ILE A 8 5.09 14.50 -22.42
N ASP A 9 4.74 13.24 -22.54
CA ASP A 9 3.33 12.86 -22.72
C ASP A 9 2.54 13.07 -21.43
N LEU A 10 3.02 12.52 -20.30
CA LEU A 10 2.25 12.46 -19.07
C LEU A 10 3.07 12.92 -17.86
N PHE A 11 2.54 13.89 -17.12
CA PHE A 11 3.05 14.29 -15.81
C PHE A 11 2.10 13.81 -14.71
N VAL A 12 2.56 12.87 -13.85
CA VAL A 12 1.76 12.28 -12.77
C VAL A 12 2.14 12.91 -11.44
N ILE A 13 1.16 13.49 -10.75
CA ILE A 13 1.31 14.14 -9.44
C ILE A 13 0.82 13.17 -8.34
N GLY A 14 1.73 12.79 -7.44
CA GLY A 14 1.47 11.91 -6.30
C GLY A 14 2.10 10.53 -6.44
N GLY A 15 3.06 10.20 -5.57
CA GLY A 15 3.78 8.93 -5.49
C GLY A 15 3.13 7.91 -4.56
N GLY A 16 1.80 7.96 -4.40
CA GLY A 16 1.00 6.92 -3.78
C GLY A 16 0.67 5.79 -4.76
N ILE A 17 -0.11 4.80 -4.32
CA ILE A 17 -0.41 3.59 -5.11
C ILE A 17 -1.06 3.91 -6.46
N ASN A 18 -1.98 4.88 -6.52
CA ASN A 18 -2.65 5.24 -7.76
C ASN A 18 -1.68 5.89 -8.75
N GLY A 19 -0.88 6.87 -8.30
CA GLY A 19 0.07 7.55 -9.18
C GLY A 19 1.21 6.65 -9.65
N ALA A 20 1.77 5.83 -8.76
CA ALA A 20 2.80 4.86 -9.12
C ALA A 20 2.26 3.81 -10.11
N GLY A 21 1.02 3.33 -9.90
CA GLY A 21 0.37 2.40 -10.83
C GLY A 21 0.10 3.02 -12.20
N ILE A 22 -0.38 4.26 -12.25
CA ILE A 22 -0.61 4.99 -13.51
C ILE A 22 0.71 5.26 -14.24
N ALA A 23 1.76 5.67 -13.52
CA ALA A 23 3.08 5.91 -14.12
C ALA A 23 3.67 4.61 -14.72
N ARG A 24 3.55 3.49 -14.00
CA ARG A 24 3.93 2.16 -14.48
C ARG A 24 3.20 1.78 -15.77
N ASP A 25 1.88 1.87 -15.74
CA ASP A 25 1.06 1.48 -16.88
C ASP A 25 1.35 2.38 -18.09
N ALA A 26 1.42 3.69 -17.90
CA ALA A 26 1.72 4.66 -18.95
C ALA A 26 3.09 4.43 -19.60
N ALA A 27 4.14 4.22 -18.79
CA ALA A 27 5.48 3.93 -19.29
C ALA A 27 5.52 2.62 -20.10
N GLY A 28 4.83 1.58 -19.60
CA GLY A 28 4.71 0.30 -20.32
C GLY A 28 3.91 0.37 -21.62
N ARG A 29 3.02 1.37 -21.75
CA ARG A 29 2.30 1.67 -23.00
C ARG A 29 3.08 2.55 -23.96
N GLY A 30 4.34 2.91 -23.63
CA GLY A 30 5.25 3.66 -24.50
C GLY A 30 5.12 5.18 -24.40
N LEU A 31 4.47 5.71 -23.34
CA LEU A 31 4.42 7.15 -23.08
C LEU A 31 5.67 7.61 -22.33
N SER A 32 6.12 8.83 -22.61
CA SER A 32 7.12 9.53 -21.80
C SER A 32 6.47 10.08 -20.53
N VAL A 33 6.95 9.66 -19.36
CA VAL A 33 6.28 9.88 -18.06
C VAL A 33 7.23 10.51 -17.05
N VAL A 34 6.72 11.49 -16.30
CA VAL A 34 7.32 11.96 -15.05
C VAL A 34 6.34 11.65 -13.91
N LEU A 35 6.80 10.93 -12.89
CA LEU A 35 6.10 10.73 -11.61
C LEU A 35 6.71 11.65 -10.56
N CYS A 36 5.91 12.54 -9.97
CA CYS A 36 6.36 13.52 -9.01
C CYS A 36 5.68 13.35 -7.65
N GLU A 37 6.49 13.16 -6.59
CA GLU A 37 6.02 13.02 -5.20
C GLU A 37 6.67 14.10 -4.31
N LYS A 38 5.82 14.79 -3.51
CA LYS A 38 6.29 15.88 -2.64
C LYS A 38 7.17 15.41 -1.48
N ASP A 39 6.93 14.18 -1.02
CA ASP A 39 7.64 13.55 0.09
C ASP A 39 8.35 12.28 -0.40
N ASP A 40 8.34 11.19 0.37
CA ASP A 40 8.78 9.88 -0.09
C ASP A 40 7.64 9.09 -0.74
N LEU A 41 7.98 8.12 -1.58
CA LEU A 41 7.02 7.18 -2.13
C LEU A 41 6.21 6.49 -1.01
N ALA A 42 4.90 6.40 -1.19
CA ALA A 42 3.96 5.82 -0.23
C ALA A 42 3.81 6.57 1.11
N GLU A 43 4.41 7.72 1.33
CA GLU A 43 4.43 8.39 2.65
C GLU A 43 3.04 8.79 3.15
N GLY A 44 2.11 9.09 2.27
CA GLY A 44 0.72 9.40 2.60
C GLY A 44 -0.10 8.17 3.00
N THR A 45 -1.30 8.05 2.47
CA THR A 45 -2.26 6.99 2.78
C THR A 45 -1.75 5.58 2.46
N SER A 46 -0.88 5.45 1.44
CA SER A 46 -0.52 4.17 0.84
C SER A 46 0.37 3.27 1.72
N SER A 47 1.07 3.80 2.73
CA SER A 47 1.79 2.99 3.74
C SER A 47 1.04 2.86 5.07
N ARG A 48 -0.12 3.50 5.18
CA ARG A 48 -0.92 3.57 6.41
C ARG A 48 -2.21 2.79 6.31
N SER A 49 -2.22 1.75 5.47
CA SER A 49 -3.36 0.84 5.27
C SER A 49 -3.38 -0.29 6.30
N GLY A 50 -4.45 -1.08 6.30
CA GLY A 50 -4.51 -2.36 7.04
C GLY A 50 -3.68 -3.48 6.42
N LYS A 51 -2.90 -3.18 5.38
CA LYS A 51 -1.96 -4.09 4.66
C LYS A 51 -2.65 -5.35 4.11
N LEU A 52 -3.80 -5.14 3.48
CA LEU A 52 -4.60 -6.20 2.89
C LEU A 52 -4.92 -5.93 1.42
N VAL A 53 -4.79 -6.96 0.60
CA VAL A 53 -5.40 -7.07 -0.72
C VAL A 53 -6.57 -8.03 -0.57
N HIS A 54 -7.79 -7.48 -0.57
CA HIS A 54 -8.99 -8.21 -0.17
C HIS A 54 -10.22 -7.77 -0.97
N GLY A 55 -11.18 -8.69 -1.12
CA GLY A 55 -12.44 -8.41 -1.80
C GLY A 55 -13.37 -7.47 -1.04
N GLY A 56 -13.17 -7.32 0.28
CA GLY A 56 -14.02 -6.48 1.12
C GLY A 56 -15.38 -7.13 1.43
N LEU A 57 -15.35 -8.23 2.17
CA LEU A 57 -16.53 -9.03 2.55
C LEU A 57 -17.72 -8.18 3.01
N ARG A 58 -17.47 -7.12 3.76
CA ARG A 58 -18.51 -6.21 4.29
C ARG A 58 -19.31 -5.50 3.19
N TYR A 59 -18.75 -5.31 1.99
CA TYR A 59 -19.48 -4.63 0.91
C TYR A 59 -20.63 -5.47 0.33
N LEU A 60 -20.64 -6.79 0.57
CA LEU A 60 -21.80 -7.63 0.27
C LEU A 60 -23.05 -7.21 1.05
N GLU A 61 -22.88 -6.64 2.24
CA GLU A 61 -23.98 -6.09 3.05
C GLU A 61 -24.66 -4.87 2.41
N TYR A 62 -23.92 -4.17 1.55
CA TYR A 62 -24.41 -3.01 0.80
C TYR A 62 -24.74 -3.33 -0.65
N TYR A 63 -24.81 -4.64 -0.99
CA TYR A 63 -25.10 -5.14 -2.34
C TYR A 63 -24.10 -4.68 -3.43
N GLU A 64 -22.87 -4.31 -3.04
CA GLU A 64 -21.81 -3.87 -3.96
C GLU A 64 -21.08 -5.05 -4.61
N PHE A 65 -21.86 -5.96 -5.23
CA PHE A 65 -21.34 -7.21 -5.82
C PHE A 65 -20.29 -6.98 -6.90
N ARG A 66 -20.46 -5.93 -7.72
CA ARG A 66 -19.48 -5.59 -8.76
C ARG A 66 -18.14 -5.25 -8.15
N LEU A 67 -18.13 -4.36 -7.16
CA LEU A 67 -16.92 -3.92 -6.46
C LEU A 67 -16.19 -5.09 -5.76
N VAL A 68 -16.96 -5.99 -5.13
CA VAL A 68 -16.40 -7.19 -4.49
C VAL A 68 -15.79 -8.13 -5.54
N ARG A 69 -16.50 -8.36 -6.67
CA ARG A 69 -16.00 -9.21 -7.74
C ARG A 69 -14.70 -8.69 -8.35
N GLU A 70 -14.64 -7.41 -8.70
CA GLU A 70 -13.45 -6.75 -9.23
C GLU A 70 -12.28 -6.89 -8.25
N ALA A 71 -12.49 -6.58 -6.96
CA ALA A 71 -11.46 -6.69 -5.93
C ALA A 71 -10.97 -8.14 -5.73
N LEU A 72 -11.84 -9.13 -5.82
CA LEU A 72 -11.46 -10.55 -5.72
C LEU A 72 -10.65 -11.02 -6.94
N MET A 73 -10.97 -10.53 -8.12
CA MET A 73 -10.20 -10.81 -9.34
C MET A 73 -8.80 -10.16 -9.25
N GLU A 74 -8.73 -8.88 -8.90
CA GLU A 74 -7.47 -8.17 -8.74
C GLU A 74 -6.59 -8.77 -7.64
N ARG A 75 -7.17 -9.32 -6.57
CA ARG A 75 -6.43 -10.05 -5.54
C ARG A 75 -5.63 -11.22 -6.13
N GLU A 76 -6.22 -12.02 -7.04
CA GLU A 76 -5.53 -13.13 -7.69
C GLU A 76 -4.44 -12.61 -8.66
N VAL A 77 -4.71 -11.53 -9.39
CA VAL A 77 -3.72 -10.89 -10.28
C VAL A 77 -2.52 -10.40 -9.49
N LEU A 78 -2.74 -9.64 -8.43
CA LEU A 78 -1.69 -9.04 -7.63
C LEU A 78 -0.85 -10.08 -6.88
N MET A 79 -1.48 -11.16 -6.38
CA MET A 79 -0.77 -12.28 -5.76
C MET A 79 0.14 -13.00 -6.75
N ASN A 80 -0.24 -13.08 -8.02
CA ASN A 80 0.61 -13.64 -9.07
C ASN A 80 1.72 -12.67 -9.50
N ALA A 81 1.42 -11.38 -9.58
CA ALA A 81 2.37 -10.36 -10.01
C ALA A 81 3.50 -10.10 -8.99
N ALA A 82 3.23 -10.29 -7.69
CA ALA A 82 4.18 -9.97 -6.63
C ALA A 82 4.10 -10.95 -5.44
N PRO A 83 4.35 -12.27 -5.65
CA PRO A 83 4.16 -13.30 -4.61
C PRO A 83 5.13 -13.15 -3.42
N HIS A 84 6.18 -12.37 -3.57
CA HIS A 84 7.14 -12.08 -2.49
C HIS A 84 6.59 -11.06 -1.49
N ILE A 85 5.76 -10.10 -1.90
CA ILE A 85 5.16 -9.09 -1.02
C ILE A 85 3.65 -9.24 -0.82
N ILE A 86 3.01 -10.18 -1.53
CA ILE A 86 1.58 -10.49 -1.41
C ILE A 86 1.42 -12.00 -1.23
N TRP A 87 0.81 -12.42 -0.12
CA TRP A 87 0.63 -13.85 0.17
C TRP A 87 -0.71 -14.14 0.83
N PRO A 88 -1.20 -15.38 0.67
CA PRO A 88 -2.45 -15.80 1.29
C PRO A 88 -2.44 -15.63 2.80
N MET A 89 -3.57 -15.17 3.35
CA MET A 89 -3.84 -15.11 4.78
C MET A 89 -5.23 -15.63 5.08
N ARG A 90 -5.34 -16.46 6.13
CA ARG A 90 -6.60 -17.01 6.61
C ARG A 90 -7.14 -16.13 7.72
N PHE A 91 -8.42 -15.78 7.62
CA PHE A 91 -9.13 -14.94 8.57
C PHE A 91 -10.17 -15.75 9.31
N VAL A 92 -10.11 -15.70 10.63
CA VAL A 92 -11.13 -16.25 11.53
C VAL A 92 -12.15 -15.16 11.85
N LEU A 93 -13.41 -15.46 11.61
CA LEU A 93 -14.55 -14.64 11.97
C LEU A 93 -15.31 -15.35 13.11
N PRO A 94 -15.06 -15.02 14.39
CA PRO A 94 -15.84 -15.54 15.50
C PRO A 94 -17.30 -15.08 15.37
N HIS A 95 -18.25 -15.98 15.59
CA HIS A 95 -19.67 -15.68 15.47
C HIS A 95 -20.33 -15.64 16.84
N SER A 96 -21.05 -14.57 17.11
CA SER A 96 -21.88 -14.39 18.29
C SER A 96 -23.37 -14.55 17.94
N PRO A 97 -24.23 -15.01 18.87
CA PRO A 97 -25.67 -14.99 18.69
C PRO A 97 -26.26 -13.58 18.46
N GLU A 98 -25.56 -12.54 18.89
CA GLU A 98 -25.92 -11.13 18.65
C GLU A 98 -25.68 -10.66 17.22
N ASP A 99 -24.86 -11.41 16.47
CA ASP A 99 -24.53 -11.12 15.08
C ASP A 99 -25.66 -11.55 14.14
N ARG A 100 -25.48 -11.34 12.85
CA ARG A 100 -26.38 -11.87 11.82
C ARG A 100 -26.48 -13.39 11.93
N PRO A 101 -27.62 -14.01 11.57
CA PRO A 101 -27.76 -15.46 11.60
C PRO A 101 -26.61 -16.18 10.89
N ALA A 102 -26.05 -17.22 11.50
CA ALA A 102 -24.89 -17.94 11.00
C ALA A 102 -25.06 -18.45 9.55
N TRP A 103 -26.28 -18.87 9.17
CA TRP A 103 -26.57 -19.29 7.80
C TRP A 103 -26.41 -18.15 6.79
N LEU A 104 -26.78 -16.92 7.17
CA LEU A 104 -26.65 -15.74 6.30
C LEU A 104 -25.17 -15.35 6.13
N VAL A 105 -24.38 -15.39 7.21
CA VAL A 105 -22.93 -15.20 7.14
C VAL A 105 -22.29 -16.24 6.23
N ARG A 106 -22.69 -17.53 6.37
CA ARG A 106 -22.22 -18.63 5.54
C ARG A 106 -22.57 -18.44 4.06
N LEU A 107 -23.77 -17.94 3.76
CA LEU A 107 -24.19 -17.62 2.41
C LEU A 107 -23.34 -16.47 1.83
N GLY A 108 -23.11 -15.41 2.60
CA GLY A 108 -22.24 -14.30 2.18
C GLY A 108 -20.82 -14.78 1.87
N LEU A 109 -20.25 -15.64 2.69
CA LEU A 109 -18.94 -16.23 2.48
C LEU A 109 -18.91 -17.19 1.29
N PHE A 110 -19.98 -17.92 1.03
CA PHE A 110 -20.11 -18.73 -0.19
C PHE A 110 -20.09 -17.85 -1.44
N LEU A 111 -20.83 -16.75 -1.45
CA LEU A 111 -20.77 -15.78 -2.55
C LEU A 111 -19.37 -15.19 -2.71
N TYR A 112 -18.73 -14.84 -1.60
CA TYR A 112 -17.37 -14.31 -1.61
C TYR A 112 -16.35 -15.29 -2.23
N ASP A 113 -16.47 -16.57 -1.95
CA ASP A 113 -15.63 -17.62 -2.52
C ASP A 113 -15.78 -17.75 -4.05
N HIS A 114 -16.97 -17.40 -4.62
CA HIS A 114 -17.30 -17.72 -6.00
C HIS A 114 -17.35 -16.50 -6.93
N LEU A 115 -17.58 -15.30 -6.41
CA LEU A 115 -17.74 -14.08 -7.22
C LEU A 115 -16.49 -13.71 -8.03
N GLY A 116 -15.29 -13.96 -7.50
CA GLY A 116 -14.02 -13.58 -8.12
C GLY A 116 -13.32 -14.70 -8.89
N GLY A 117 -13.94 -15.88 -9.05
CA GLY A 117 -13.28 -17.00 -9.75
C GLY A 117 -12.00 -17.48 -9.05
N ARG A 118 -12.03 -17.68 -7.75
CA ARG A 118 -10.92 -18.13 -6.91
C ARG A 118 -10.13 -19.29 -7.55
N LYS A 119 -8.80 -19.13 -7.66
CA LYS A 119 -7.91 -20.11 -8.30
C LYS A 119 -6.98 -20.81 -7.31
N LYS A 120 -6.29 -20.05 -6.45
CA LYS A 120 -5.23 -20.56 -5.56
C LYS A 120 -5.64 -20.62 -4.09
N LEU A 121 -6.53 -19.74 -3.65
CA LEU A 121 -6.86 -19.61 -2.24
C LEU A 121 -7.79 -20.71 -1.73
N PRO A 122 -7.60 -21.23 -0.49
CA PRO A 122 -8.53 -22.18 0.11
C PRO A 122 -9.94 -21.57 0.30
N GLY A 123 -10.98 -22.40 0.21
CA GLY A 123 -12.36 -21.99 0.45
C GLY A 123 -12.67 -21.71 1.90
N THR A 124 -13.84 -21.13 2.12
CA THR A 124 -14.41 -20.89 3.43
C THR A 124 -14.79 -22.19 4.11
N ARG A 125 -14.49 -22.33 5.41
CA ARG A 125 -14.96 -23.42 6.26
C ARG A 125 -15.66 -22.88 7.51
N THR A 126 -16.57 -23.67 8.07
CA THR A 126 -17.17 -23.41 9.40
C THR A 126 -16.24 -24.01 10.45
N LEU A 127 -16.03 -23.29 11.54
CA LEU A 127 -15.19 -23.70 12.67
C LEU A 127 -16.05 -24.05 13.88
N ASP A 128 -15.65 -25.12 14.57
CA ASP A 128 -16.03 -25.41 15.95
C ASP A 128 -14.95 -24.81 16.86
N LEU A 129 -15.14 -23.56 17.32
CA LEU A 129 -14.13 -22.83 18.10
C LEU A 129 -13.88 -23.45 19.49
N THR A 130 -14.67 -24.45 19.91
CA THR A 130 -14.41 -25.22 21.13
C THR A 130 -13.37 -26.31 20.93
N ARG A 131 -13.07 -26.68 19.67
CA ARG A 131 -12.18 -27.80 19.30
C ARG A 131 -11.08 -27.38 18.34
N ASP A 132 -11.41 -26.52 17.39
CA ASP A 132 -10.43 -26.05 16.38
C ASP A 132 -9.40 -25.13 17.05
N PRO A 133 -8.10 -25.22 16.66
CA PRO A 133 -7.02 -24.44 17.28
C PRO A 133 -7.23 -22.93 17.16
N GLU A 134 -7.97 -22.48 16.16
CA GLU A 134 -8.32 -21.07 15.93
C GLU A 134 -9.19 -20.49 17.05
N GLY A 135 -9.91 -21.31 17.78
CA GLY A 135 -10.70 -20.92 18.95
C GLY A 135 -9.90 -20.76 20.24
N ALA A 136 -8.71 -21.36 20.32
CA ALA A 136 -7.93 -21.41 21.56
C ALA A 136 -7.68 -20.04 22.23
N PRO A 137 -7.34 -18.96 21.48
CA PRO A 137 -7.13 -17.63 22.07
C PRO A 137 -8.41 -16.86 22.39
N LEU A 138 -9.58 -17.32 21.91
CA LEU A 138 -10.84 -16.63 22.07
C LEU A 138 -11.51 -16.97 23.41
N LEU A 139 -12.37 -16.07 23.89
CA LEU A 139 -13.22 -16.32 25.06
C LEU A 139 -14.16 -17.50 24.77
N ASP A 140 -14.44 -18.31 25.79
CA ASP A 140 -15.20 -19.57 25.68
C ASP A 140 -16.65 -19.38 25.21
N GLN A 141 -17.19 -18.17 25.29
CA GLN A 141 -18.50 -17.83 24.74
C GLN A 141 -18.59 -17.95 23.22
N PHE A 142 -17.46 -17.86 22.50
CA PHE A 142 -17.42 -18.01 21.05
C PHE A 142 -17.22 -19.51 20.70
N THR A 143 -18.32 -20.20 20.45
CA THR A 143 -18.30 -21.66 20.16
C THR A 143 -18.28 -21.96 18.66
N ARG A 144 -18.66 -20.99 17.82
CA ARG A 144 -18.70 -21.14 16.36
C ARG A 144 -17.99 -19.99 15.69
N GLY A 145 -17.38 -20.27 14.54
CA GLY A 145 -16.79 -19.26 13.69
C GLY A 145 -16.75 -19.70 12.23
N PHE A 146 -16.19 -18.82 11.41
CA PHE A 146 -15.94 -19.09 10.00
C PHE A 146 -14.49 -18.72 9.68
N GLU A 147 -13.90 -19.46 8.78
CA GLU A 147 -12.59 -19.13 8.25
C GLU A 147 -12.67 -18.89 6.74
N TYR A 148 -12.07 -17.80 6.26
CA TYR A 148 -12.04 -17.45 4.85
C TYR A 148 -10.66 -16.94 4.44
N SER A 149 -10.42 -16.77 3.13
CA SER A 149 -9.13 -16.35 2.59
C SER A 149 -9.18 -14.95 2.01
N ASP A 150 -8.17 -14.17 2.34
CA ASP A 150 -7.74 -12.97 1.63
C ASP A 150 -6.21 -12.94 1.53
N CYS A 151 -5.60 -11.80 1.23
CA CYS A 151 -4.15 -11.70 1.14
C CYS A 151 -3.62 -10.56 1.99
N TRP A 152 -2.47 -10.82 2.61
CA TRP A 152 -1.58 -9.80 3.12
C TRP A 152 -0.88 -9.09 1.97
N VAL A 153 -0.50 -7.82 2.18
CA VAL A 153 0.37 -7.07 1.28
C VAL A 153 1.32 -6.17 2.06
N ASP A 154 2.57 -6.10 1.64
CA ASP A 154 3.43 -4.99 2.01
C ASP A 154 3.05 -3.78 1.14
N ASP A 155 2.23 -2.89 1.71
CA ASP A 155 1.62 -1.78 1.01
C ASP A 155 2.65 -0.76 0.47
N ALA A 156 3.63 -0.40 1.28
CA ALA A 156 4.68 0.52 0.87
C ALA A 156 5.57 -0.09 -0.22
N ARG A 157 5.94 -1.39 -0.09
CA ARG A 157 6.69 -2.12 -1.13
C ARG A 157 5.92 -2.16 -2.43
N LEU A 158 4.60 -2.39 -2.37
CA LEU A 158 3.77 -2.42 -3.58
C LEU A 158 3.85 -1.09 -4.35
N VAL A 159 3.83 0.05 -3.67
CA VAL A 159 4.01 1.38 -4.30
C VAL A 159 5.40 1.52 -4.90
N VAL A 160 6.44 1.24 -4.10
CA VAL A 160 7.85 1.40 -4.52
C VAL A 160 8.13 0.54 -5.74
N LEU A 161 7.70 -0.72 -5.76
CA LEU A 161 7.94 -1.60 -6.90
C LEU A 161 7.20 -1.16 -8.18
N ASN A 162 6.02 -0.53 -8.07
CA ASN A 162 5.38 0.10 -9.23
C ASN A 162 6.20 1.28 -9.76
N ALA A 163 6.77 2.12 -8.88
CA ALA A 163 7.63 3.22 -9.28
C ALA A 163 8.96 2.73 -9.90
N VAL A 164 9.54 1.66 -9.34
CA VAL A 164 10.76 1.01 -9.89
C VAL A 164 10.49 0.47 -11.30
N ASP A 165 9.38 -0.26 -11.52
CA ASP A 165 9.02 -0.79 -12.85
C ASP A 165 8.75 0.36 -13.84
N ALA A 166 8.11 1.46 -13.39
CA ALA A 166 7.93 2.65 -14.22
C ALA A 166 9.28 3.25 -14.66
N ALA A 167 10.23 3.39 -13.73
CA ALA A 167 11.57 3.92 -14.01
C ALA A 167 12.38 2.99 -14.93
N GLU A 168 12.30 1.68 -14.74
CA GLU A 168 12.95 0.70 -15.62
C GLU A 168 12.38 0.71 -17.05
N ARG A 169 11.14 1.24 -17.22
CA ARG A 169 10.49 1.47 -18.52
C ARG A 169 10.69 2.89 -19.06
N GLY A 170 11.55 3.70 -18.43
CA GLY A 170 11.93 5.01 -18.89
C GLY A 170 11.18 6.19 -18.28
N ALA A 171 10.32 5.98 -17.26
CA ALA A 171 9.74 7.07 -16.52
C ALA A 171 10.78 7.75 -15.62
N GLU A 172 10.71 9.06 -15.50
CA GLU A 172 11.47 9.80 -14.49
C GLU A 172 10.68 9.85 -13.18
N VAL A 173 11.29 9.45 -12.06
CA VAL A 173 10.67 9.46 -10.74
C VAL A 173 11.34 10.52 -9.87
N LEU A 174 10.55 11.51 -9.45
CA LEU A 174 10.98 12.63 -8.62
C LEU A 174 10.36 12.49 -7.24
N THR A 175 11.15 12.08 -6.26
CA THR A 175 10.76 12.14 -4.85
C THR A 175 11.17 13.46 -4.23
N ARG A 176 10.63 13.82 -3.07
CA ARG A 176 10.90 15.09 -2.38
C ARG A 176 10.67 16.33 -3.24
N SER A 177 9.79 16.23 -4.25
CA SER A 177 9.56 17.26 -5.25
C SER A 177 8.09 17.66 -5.30
N ALA A 178 7.75 18.77 -4.67
CA ALA A 178 6.38 19.29 -4.67
C ALA A 178 6.09 20.02 -5.97
N VAL A 179 4.94 19.77 -6.60
CA VAL A 179 4.42 20.62 -7.68
C VAL A 179 3.91 21.91 -7.07
N VAL A 180 4.51 23.05 -7.45
CA VAL A 180 4.18 24.36 -6.91
C VAL A 180 3.32 25.20 -7.86
N SER A 181 3.34 24.90 -9.15
CA SER A 181 2.40 25.45 -10.14
C SER A 181 2.27 24.56 -11.36
N ALA A 182 1.10 24.59 -11.97
CA ALA A 182 0.84 24.00 -13.28
C ALA A 182 -0.02 24.99 -14.08
N ARG A 183 0.41 25.32 -15.28
CA ARG A 183 -0.27 26.30 -16.14
C ARG A 183 -0.38 25.80 -17.56
N ARG A 184 -1.50 26.04 -18.20
CA ARG A 184 -1.67 25.86 -19.64
C ARG A 184 -0.98 27.00 -20.36
N ASP A 185 0.05 26.69 -21.14
CA ASP A 185 0.86 27.69 -21.84
C ASP A 185 1.41 27.14 -23.16
N ASN A 186 1.23 27.89 -24.25
CA ASN A 186 1.78 27.56 -25.57
C ASN A 186 1.52 26.11 -26.02
N GLY A 187 0.29 25.61 -25.87
CA GLY A 187 -0.12 24.27 -26.31
C GLY A 187 0.42 23.11 -25.49
N ALA A 188 0.91 23.36 -24.28
CA ALA A 188 1.30 22.34 -23.31
C ALA A 188 1.07 22.82 -21.87
N TRP A 189 1.03 21.89 -20.94
CA TRP A 189 1.16 22.21 -19.53
C TRP A 189 2.61 22.59 -19.21
N THR A 190 2.82 23.69 -18.50
CA THR A 190 4.09 24.03 -17.85
C THR A 190 3.97 23.72 -16.37
N VAL A 191 4.65 22.68 -15.91
CA VAL A 191 4.62 22.21 -14.51
C VAL A 191 5.91 22.59 -13.84
N THR A 192 5.83 23.29 -12.71
CA THR A 192 7.00 23.68 -11.90
C THR A 192 7.03 22.87 -10.63
N THR A 193 8.16 22.22 -10.36
CA THR A 193 8.42 21.48 -9.13
C THR A 193 9.48 22.15 -8.29
N ARG A 194 9.43 21.89 -6.98
CA ARG A 194 10.45 22.33 -6.01
C ARG A 194 10.86 21.17 -5.12
N ASN A 195 12.15 20.84 -5.15
CA ASN A 195 12.69 19.80 -4.29
C ASN A 195 12.84 20.30 -2.84
N SER A 196 12.35 19.55 -1.87
CA SER A 196 12.32 19.95 -0.45
C SER A 196 13.68 19.81 0.24
N LEU A 197 14.58 18.96 -0.28
CA LEU A 197 15.91 18.77 0.29
C LEU A 197 16.93 19.78 -0.27
N SER A 198 16.99 19.94 -1.59
CA SER A 198 17.95 20.83 -2.25
C SER A 198 17.42 22.25 -2.47
N GLY A 199 16.09 22.48 -2.42
CA GLY A 199 15.46 23.73 -2.80
C GLY A 199 15.46 23.99 -4.32
N GLU A 200 16.00 23.08 -5.13
CA GLU A 200 16.05 23.22 -6.57
C GLU A 200 14.66 23.29 -7.18
N THR A 201 14.52 24.16 -8.17
CA THR A 201 13.26 24.30 -8.93
C THR A 201 13.50 23.83 -10.36
N ARG A 202 12.67 22.92 -10.84
CA ARG A 202 12.67 22.41 -12.23
C ARG A 202 11.34 22.72 -12.90
N SER A 203 11.36 22.89 -14.21
CA SER A 203 10.15 23.09 -15.02
C SER A 203 10.08 22.06 -16.14
N PHE A 204 8.89 21.48 -16.29
CA PHE A 204 8.59 20.46 -17.30
C PHE A 204 7.46 20.94 -18.20
N ARG A 205 7.51 20.52 -19.46
CA ARG A 205 6.37 20.69 -20.38
C ARG A 205 5.71 19.34 -20.61
N ALA A 206 4.40 19.27 -20.44
CA ALA A 206 3.64 18.02 -20.57
C ALA A 206 2.39 18.21 -21.44
N ARG A 207 1.99 17.14 -22.15
CA ARG A 207 0.74 17.12 -22.93
C ARG A 207 -0.47 16.91 -22.04
N CYS A 208 -0.33 16.15 -20.96
CA CYS A 208 -1.39 15.82 -20.03
C CYS A 208 -0.85 15.77 -18.59
N ILE A 209 -1.69 16.15 -17.62
CA ILE A 209 -1.43 15.97 -16.19
C ILE A 209 -2.41 14.92 -15.66
N VAL A 210 -1.91 13.99 -14.82
CA VAL A 210 -2.72 13.14 -13.96
C VAL A 210 -2.51 13.57 -12.51
N ASN A 211 -3.57 14.01 -11.87
CA ASN A 211 -3.58 14.35 -10.45
C ASN A 211 -4.04 13.15 -9.63
N ALA A 212 -3.10 12.40 -9.09
CA ALA A 212 -3.28 11.25 -8.21
C ALA A 212 -2.81 11.56 -6.78
N ALA A 213 -2.92 12.82 -6.35
CA ALA A 213 -2.42 13.32 -5.08
C ALA A 213 -3.24 12.87 -3.85
N GLY A 214 -4.20 11.95 -4.00
CA GLY A 214 -4.96 11.37 -2.90
C GLY A 214 -5.66 12.43 -2.03
N PRO A 215 -5.33 12.54 -0.71
CA PRO A 215 -5.95 13.55 0.16
C PRO A 215 -5.75 15.00 -0.29
N TRP A 216 -4.73 15.28 -1.08
CA TRP A 216 -4.39 16.62 -1.59
C TRP A 216 -4.93 16.91 -3.00
N VAL A 217 -5.77 16.04 -3.56
CA VAL A 217 -6.27 16.18 -4.94
C VAL A 217 -6.95 17.53 -5.18
N SER A 218 -7.76 18.00 -4.23
CA SER A 218 -8.46 19.28 -4.31
C SER A 218 -7.51 20.49 -4.24
N ASP A 219 -6.44 20.41 -3.46
CA ASP A 219 -5.41 21.44 -3.40
C ASP A 219 -4.67 21.58 -4.74
N ILE A 220 -4.35 20.45 -5.39
CA ILE A 220 -3.73 20.46 -6.72
C ILE A 220 -4.66 21.09 -7.74
N ILE A 221 -5.95 20.76 -7.74
CA ILE A 221 -6.93 21.34 -8.66
C ILE A 221 -6.99 22.86 -8.50
N GLY A 222 -7.25 23.36 -7.28
CA GLY A 222 -7.50 24.75 -7.02
C GLY A 222 -6.23 25.61 -7.00
N ARG A 223 -5.27 25.26 -6.17
CA ARG A 223 -4.09 26.11 -5.89
C ARG A 223 -2.99 25.95 -6.93
N VAL A 224 -2.84 24.76 -7.48
CA VAL A 224 -1.71 24.44 -8.36
C VAL A 224 -2.07 24.58 -9.84
N ALA A 225 -3.18 23.96 -10.26
CA ALA A 225 -3.61 23.96 -11.65
C ALA A 225 -4.56 25.14 -11.98
N GLY A 226 -5.09 25.84 -10.98
CA GLY A 226 -6.04 26.93 -11.17
C GLY A 226 -7.33 26.51 -11.87
N SER A 227 -7.67 25.22 -11.82
CA SER A 227 -8.88 24.65 -12.38
C SER A 227 -9.99 24.58 -11.32
N ASN A 228 -11.23 24.42 -11.76
CA ASN A 228 -12.38 24.20 -10.89
C ASN A 228 -12.92 22.80 -11.12
N SER A 229 -13.11 22.03 -10.05
CA SER A 229 -13.88 20.79 -10.07
C SER A 229 -15.06 20.92 -9.10
N ALA A 230 -16.23 20.46 -9.53
CA ALA A 230 -17.39 20.31 -8.64
C ALA A 230 -17.24 19.11 -7.70
N ARG A 231 -16.18 18.31 -7.88
CA ARG A 231 -15.93 17.07 -7.13
C ARG A 231 -14.93 17.31 -6.01
N ASN A 232 -15.18 16.67 -4.87
CA ASN A 232 -14.37 16.81 -3.67
C ASN A 232 -14.07 15.43 -3.06
N VAL A 233 -13.12 15.42 -2.15
CA VAL A 233 -12.85 14.27 -1.27
C VAL A 233 -13.37 14.56 0.12
N ARG A 234 -13.97 13.54 0.72
CA ARG A 234 -14.22 13.46 2.15
C ARG A 234 -13.07 12.72 2.80
N LEU A 235 -12.44 13.35 3.78
CA LEU A 235 -11.33 12.75 4.50
C LEU A 235 -11.86 11.91 5.66
N VAL A 236 -11.37 10.67 5.75
CA VAL A 236 -11.72 9.74 6.83
C VAL A 236 -10.44 9.18 7.45
N LYS A 237 -10.25 9.49 8.73
CA LYS A 237 -9.11 8.99 9.52
C LYS A 237 -9.32 7.52 9.87
N GLY A 238 -8.26 6.72 9.73
CA GLY A 238 -8.19 5.35 10.20
C GLY A 238 -6.89 5.10 10.93
N SER A 239 -6.98 4.63 12.16
CA SER A 239 -5.85 4.42 13.06
C SER A 239 -5.61 2.95 13.30
N HIS A 240 -4.33 2.60 13.52
CA HIS A 240 -3.87 1.26 13.81
C HIS A 240 -2.91 1.27 15.00
N ILE A 241 -2.91 0.18 15.76
CA ILE A 241 -1.91 -0.08 16.80
C ILE A 241 -1.13 -1.34 16.48
N ILE A 242 0.14 -1.36 16.91
CA ILE A 242 1.02 -2.52 16.84
C ILE A 242 1.33 -2.96 18.26
N VAL A 243 1.10 -4.25 18.54
CA VAL A 243 1.31 -4.88 19.85
C VAL A 243 2.11 -6.17 19.66
N PRO A 244 2.70 -6.77 20.72
CA PRO A 244 3.21 -8.14 20.65
C PRO A 244 2.09 -9.09 20.22
N LYS A 245 2.41 -10.08 19.40
CA LYS A 245 1.43 -11.09 18.99
C LYS A 245 1.06 -11.98 20.17
N PHE A 246 -0.22 -12.10 20.47
CA PHE A 246 -0.75 -12.73 21.67
C PHE A 246 -1.57 -14.02 21.39
N TRP A 247 -1.44 -14.58 20.18
CA TRP A 247 -2.07 -15.87 19.85
C TRP A 247 -1.11 -16.74 19.04
N PRO A 248 -1.24 -18.09 19.11
CA PRO A 248 -0.47 -19.02 18.29
C PRO A 248 -0.97 -19.09 16.86
N GLY A 249 -0.14 -19.62 15.96
CA GLY A 249 -0.51 -19.84 14.55
C GLY A 249 -0.41 -18.59 13.69
N ALA A 250 -0.83 -18.71 12.42
CA ALA A 250 -0.69 -17.70 11.38
C ALA A 250 -2.02 -17.01 11.01
N ASN A 251 -3.13 -17.41 11.64
CA ASN A 251 -4.44 -16.85 11.32
C ASN A 251 -4.57 -15.40 11.77
N ALA A 252 -5.21 -14.59 10.94
CA ALA A 252 -5.73 -13.29 11.31
C ALA A 252 -7.16 -13.44 11.87
N TYR A 253 -7.63 -12.42 12.58
CA TYR A 253 -9.00 -12.38 13.09
C TYR A 253 -9.72 -11.14 12.58
N LEU A 254 -10.99 -11.31 12.25
CA LEU A 254 -11.91 -10.24 11.93
C LEU A 254 -12.98 -10.20 13.00
N VAL A 255 -13.00 -9.14 13.80
CA VAL A 255 -13.96 -8.98 14.90
C VAL A 255 -14.86 -7.78 14.66
N GLN A 256 -16.07 -7.82 15.18
CA GLN A 256 -17.02 -6.72 15.08
C GLN A 256 -17.24 -6.07 16.45
N ASN A 257 -17.11 -4.74 16.49
CA ASN A 257 -17.36 -3.99 17.71
C ASN A 257 -18.88 -3.68 17.89
N HIS A 258 -19.28 -3.16 19.05
CA HIS A 258 -20.68 -2.81 19.37
C HIS A 258 -21.33 -1.85 18.37
N ASP A 259 -20.54 -0.95 17.78
CA ASP A 259 -20.98 0.01 16.77
C ASP A 259 -21.00 -0.59 15.35
N ARG A 260 -20.85 -1.92 15.23
CA ARG A 260 -20.81 -2.71 14.00
C ARG A 260 -19.60 -2.40 13.10
N ARG A 261 -18.61 -1.66 13.58
CA ARG A 261 -17.35 -1.51 12.87
C ARG A 261 -16.52 -2.78 12.98
N VAL A 262 -15.84 -3.12 11.90
CA VAL A 262 -14.95 -4.29 11.83
C VAL A 262 -13.51 -3.89 12.13
N ILE A 263 -12.87 -4.70 12.97
CA ILE A 263 -11.47 -4.55 13.35
C ILE A 263 -10.72 -5.80 12.88
N PHE A 264 -9.66 -5.58 12.12
CA PHE A 264 -8.73 -6.62 11.72
C PHE A 264 -7.63 -6.76 12.76
N ILE A 265 -7.24 -7.99 13.07
CA ILE A 265 -6.18 -8.36 14.00
C ILE A 265 -5.25 -9.28 13.23
N ASN A 266 -4.22 -8.73 12.64
CA ASN A 266 -3.36 -9.41 11.68
C ASN A 266 -2.01 -9.77 12.30
N PRO A 267 -1.44 -10.97 12.06
CA PRO A 267 -0.03 -11.23 12.30
C PRO A 267 0.82 -10.20 11.56
N TYR A 268 1.83 -9.63 12.21
CA TYR A 268 2.67 -8.59 11.63
C TYR A 268 4.13 -8.77 12.05
N GLU A 269 5.04 -8.62 11.07
CA GLU A 269 6.49 -8.64 11.28
C GLU A 269 6.98 -9.79 12.19
N GLY A 270 6.36 -10.97 12.05
CA GLY A 270 6.71 -12.21 12.72
C GLY A 270 6.12 -12.34 14.12
N ASP A 271 6.53 -11.50 15.06
CA ASP A 271 6.20 -11.58 16.49
C ASP A 271 5.25 -10.49 16.97
N LYS A 272 4.67 -9.72 16.06
CA LYS A 272 3.77 -8.61 16.35
C LYS A 272 2.38 -8.83 15.77
N ALA A 273 1.44 -8.02 16.18
CA ALA A 273 0.10 -7.92 15.64
C ALA A 273 -0.20 -6.48 15.24
N LEU A 274 -0.79 -6.32 14.05
CA LEU A 274 -1.36 -5.07 13.56
C LEU A 274 -2.88 -5.11 13.79
N ILE A 275 -3.41 -4.15 14.55
CA ILE A 275 -4.81 -4.06 14.92
C ILE A 275 -5.39 -2.76 14.37
N GLY A 276 -6.47 -2.84 13.64
CA GLY A 276 -7.17 -1.69 13.04
C GLY A 276 -8.34 -2.11 12.18
N THR A 277 -9.16 -1.17 11.80
CA THR A 277 -8.93 0.27 11.78
C THR A 277 -10.12 1.02 12.39
N THR A 278 -9.88 2.23 12.86
CA THR A 278 -10.95 3.19 13.15
C THR A 278 -11.52 3.79 11.87
N ASP A 279 -12.64 4.51 11.96
CA ASP A 279 -13.32 5.14 10.81
C ASP A 279 -13.96 6.45 11.28
N ILE A 280 -13.19 7.54 11.29
CA ILE A 280 -13.57 8.82 11.88
C ILE A 280 -13.50 9.92 10.82
N PRO A 281 -14.58 10.73 10.62
CA PRO A 281 -14.50 11.93 9.78
C PRO A 281 -13.32 12.81 10.19
N TYR A 282 -12.59 13.37 9.22
CA TYR A 282 -11.40 14.16 9.48
C TYR A 282 -11.47 15.50 8.73
N GLU A 283 -11.36 16.60 9.47
CA GLU A 283 -11.44 17.96 8.92
C GLU A 283 -10.09 18.69 8.96
N GLY A 284 -9.05 18.05 9.56
CA GLY A 284 -7.70 18.60 9.65
C GLY A 284 -6.92 18.47 8.35
N ARG A 285 -5.72 19.03 8.35
CA ARG A 285 -4.78 18.85 7.24
C ARG A 285 -4.27 17.40 7.24
N PRO A 286 -4.17 16.74 6.06
CA PRO A 286 -3.72 15.35 6.01
C PRO A 286 -2.32 15.12 6.61
N GLU A 287 -1.47 16.14 6.61
CA GLU A 287 -0.11 16.10 7.20
C GLU A 287 -0.14 15.98 8.73
N ASP A 288 -1.16 16.55 9.37
CA ASP A 288 -1.24 16.67 10.83
C ASP A 288 -1.98 15.47 11.48
N VAL A 289 -2.32 14.44 10.68
CA VAL A 289 -3.04 13.28 11.18
C VAL A 289 -2.21 12.48 12.17
N GLY A 290 -2.75 12.29 13.37
CA GLY A 290 -2.18 11.47 14.43
C GLY A 290 -3.21 10.53 15.06
N VAL A 291 -2.74 9.58 15.85
CA VAL A 291 -3.61 8.69 16.63
C VAL A 291 -4.00 9.38 17.93
N ASP A 292 -5.29 9.38 18.23
CA ASP A 292 -5.80 9.86 19.50
C ASP A 292 -5.83 8.72 20.54
N GLU A 293 -5.67 9.03 21.82
CA GLU A 293 -5.70 8.03 22.91
C GLU A 293 -7.03 7.25 22.92
N SER A 294 -8.14 7.94 22.66
CA SER A 294 -9.47 7.32 22.56
C SER A 294 -9.56 6.27 21.44
N GLU A 295 -8.81 6.41 20.36
CA GLU A 295 -8.76 5.40 19.29
C GLU A 295 -7.95 4.17 19.71
N ILE A 296 -6.87 4.37 20.48
CA ILE A 296 -6.09 3.26 21.05
C ILE A 296 -6.96 2.46 22.00
N GLU A 297 -7.65 3.14 22.91
CA GLU A 297 -8.60 2.50 23.85
C GLU A 297 -9.71 1.75 23.12
N TYR A 298 -10.28 2.35 22.07
CA TYR A 298 -11.32 1.72 21.24
C TYR A 298 -10.82 0.42 20.59
N LEU A 299 -9.60 0.42 20.03
CA LEU A 299 -9.03 -0.78 19.39
C LEU A 299 -8.70 -1.86 20.41
N MET A 300 -8.13 -1.50 21.57
CA MET A 300 -7.88 -2.45 22.66
C MET A 300 -9.18 -3.03 23.21
N ALA A 301 -10.21 -2.22 23.42
CA ALA A 301 -11.50 -2.67 23.91
C ALA A 301 -12.14 -3.69 22.94
N ALA A 302 -12.04 -3.46 21.62
CA ALA A 302 -12.54 -4.40 20.62
C ALA A 302 -11.81 -5.75 20.71
N VAL A 303 -10.49 -5.78 20.86
CA VAL A 303 -9.73 -7.03 21.07
C VAL A 303 -10.13 -7.70 22.37
N ASN A 304 -10.17 -6.94 23.46
CA ASN A 304 -10.45 -7.44 24.82
C ASN A 304 -11.84 -8.06 24.97
N ARG A 305 -12.77 -7.74 24.06
CA ARG A 305 -14.09 -8.37 24.01
C ARG A 305 -14.05 -9.81 23.48
N TYR A 306 -13.08 -10.15 22.65
CA TYR A 306 -13.01 -11.44 21.95
C TYR A 306 -11.96 -12.39 22.51
N PHE A 307 -10.81 -11.88 22.97
CA PHE A 307 -9.66 -12.68 23.33
C PHE A 307 -9.51 -12.89 24.84
N LYS A 308 -8.95 -14.04 25.23
CA LYS A 308 -8.58 -14.38 26.62
C LYS A 308 -7.48 -13.46 27.14
N GLU A 309 -6.42 -13.29 26.33
CA GLU A 309 -5.35 -12.33 26.60
C GLU A 309 -5.89 -10.91 26.50
N LYS A 310 -5.65 -10.11 27.55
CA LYS A 310 -6.17 -8.74 27.62
C LYS A 310 -5.06 -7.73 27.35
N LEU A 311 -5.24 -6.95 26.31
CA LEU A 311 -4.33 -5.87 25.96
C LEU A 311 -4.45 -4.71 26.97
N ARG A 312 -3.31 -4.15 27.37
CA ARG A 312 -3.15 -2.97 28.19
C ARG A 312 -2.45 -1.88 27.38
N ARG A 313 -2.57 -0.65 27.82
CA ARG A 313 -1.92 0.49 27.15
C ARG A 313 -0.41 0.30 27.00
N THR A 314 0.23 -0.35 27.99
CA THR A 314 1.68 -0.68 27.98
C THR A 314 2.08 -1.70 26.91
N ASP A 315 1.16 -2.44 26.35
CA ASP A 315 1.42 -3.43 25.31
C ASP A 315 1.49 -2.79 23.91
N VAL A 316 1.08 -1.52 23.79
CA VAL A 316 1.12 -0.79 22.50
C VAL A 316 2.55 -0.33 22.23
N LEU A 317 3.19 -1.01 21.27
CA LEU A 317 4.57 -0.74 20.84
C LEU A 317 4.65 0.47 19.89
N HIS A 318 3.67 0.60 19.01
CA HIS A 318 3.61 1.69 18.03
C HIS A 318 2.17 1.91 17.58
N SER A 319 1.90 3.11 17.06
CA SER A 319 0.60 3.46 16.47
C SER A 319 0.78 4.40 15.29
N PHE A 320 -0.13 4.33 14.33
CA PHE A 320 -0.16 5.24 13.19
C PHE A 320 -1.58 5.48 12.68
N SER A 321 -1.78 6.64 12.08
CA SER A 321 -3.02 7.01 11.39
C SER A 321 -2.78 7.31 9.93
N GLY A 322 -3.78 7.04 9.12
CA GLY A 322 -3.85 7.49 7.72
C GLY A 322 -5.18 8.14 7.43
N VAL A 323 -5.20 8.97 6.39
CA VAL A 323 -6.41 9.62 5.91
C VAL A 323 -6.82 9.01 4.58
N ARG A 324 -8.05 8.51 4.50
CA ARG A 324 -8.65 7.97 3.27
C ARG A 324 -9.33 9.11 2.52
N PRO A 325 -8.95 9.40 1.28
CA PRO A 325 -9.65 10.37 0.43
C PRO A 325 -10.84 9.67 -0.25
N LEU A 326 -11.98 9.59 0.40
CA LEU A 326 -13.18 9.04 -0.19
C LEU A 326 -13.83 10.07 -1.12
N PHE A 327 -14.36 9.62 -2.27
CA PHE A 327 -15.11 10.51 -3.14
C PHE A 327 -16.37 11.03 -2.40
N ASP A 328 -16.55 12.34 -2.34
CA ASP A 328 -17.73 12.94 -1.71
C ASP A 328 -18.92 12.93 -2.69
N ASP A 329 -19.84 11.98 -2.48
CA ASP A 329 -21.08 11.86 -3.27
C ASP A 329 -22.26 12.65 -2.67
N GLY A 330 -22.00 13.48 -1.65
CA GLY A 330 -23.00 14.30 -0.95
C GLY A 330 -23.87 13.49 0.04
N LYS A 331 -23.64 12.18 0.23
CA LYS A 331 -24.37 11.37 1.22
C LYS A 331 -23.80 11.60 2.62
N GLY A 332 -24.68 11.84 3.60
CA GLY A 332 -24.30 12.24 4.96
C GLY A 332 -23.53 11.17 5.77
N ASN A 333 -23.67 9.88 5.46
CA ASN A 333 -23.07 8.80 6.25
C ASN A 333 -21.72 8.35 5.68
N PRO A 334 -20.58 8.54 6.39
CA PRO A 334 -19.25 8.12 5.93
C PRO A 334 -19.12 6.62 5.60
N SER A 335 -19.87 5.77 6.30
CA SER A 335 -19.85 4.32 6.06
C SER A 335 -20.61 3.89 4.79
N ALA A 336 -21.47 4.77 4.25
CA ALA A 336 -22.24 4.56 3.03
C ALA A 336 -21.66 5.24 1.80
N VAL A 337 -20.58 6.04 1.96
CA VAL A 337 -19.86 6.68 0.86
C VAL A 337 -19.22 5.61 -0.01
N THR A 338 -19.37 5.75 -1.34
CA THR A 338 -18.73 4.82 -2.27
C THR A 338 -17.23 4.75 -2.05
N ARG A 339 -16.70 3.53 -2.01
CA ARG A 339 -15.25 3.29 -1.93
C ARG A 339 -14.65 2.94 -3.29
N ASP A 340 -15.43 3.17 -4.33
CA ASP A 340 -14.97 3.10 -5.72
C ASP A 340 -14.17 4.37 -6.05
N TYR A 341 -13.41 4.32 -7.12
CA TYR A 341 -12.70 5.49 -7.63
C TYR A 341 -13.55 6.23 -8.66
N VAL A 342 -13.32 7.53 -8.73
CA VAL A 342 -13.98 8.39 -9.71
C VAL A 342 -12.91 9.19 -10.44
N PHE A 343 -13.06 9.25 -11.77
CA PHE A 343 -12.26 10.12 -12.61
C PHE A 343 -13.02 11.38 -12.96
N ASP A 344 -12.29 12.50 -12.97
CA ASP A 344 -12.75 13.79 -13.46
C ASP A 344 -11.74 14.29 -14.49
N LEU A 345 -12.18 14.43 -15.74
CA LEU A 345 -11.32 14.83 -16.85
C LEU A 345 -11.71 16.28 -17.27
N ASP A 346 -10.80 17.21 -17.05
CA ASP A 346 -10.88 18.59 -17.57
C ASP A 346 -10.03 18.69 -18.83
N GLU A 347 -10.63 19.04 -19.95
CA GLU A 347 -9.98 19.19 -21.27
C GLU A 347 -9.98 20.64 -21.76
N THR A 348 -10.05 21.59 -20.85
CA THR A 348 -9.96 23.01 -21.17
C THR A 348 -8.73 23.31 -22.02
N ASP A 349 -8.89 24.12 -23.05
CA ASP A 349 -7.86 24.49 -24.02
C ASP A 349 -7.19 23.28 -24.74
N GLY A 350 -7.85 22.12 -24.78
CA GLY A 350 -7.31 20.90 -25.37
C GLY A 350 -6.13 20.29 -24.59
N LEU A 351 -5.92 20.72 -23.34
CA LEU A 351 -4.85 20.24 -22.45
C LEU A 351 -5.46 19.49 -21.26
N PRO A 352 -5.48 18.14 -21.30
CA PRO A 352 -6.15 17.33 -20.31
C PRO A 352 -5.52 17.42 -18.91
N LEU A 353 -6.38 17.49 -17.89
CA LEU A 353 -6.09 17.24 -16.48
C LEU A 353 -7.01 16.11 -15.99
N LEU A 354 -6.47 14.94 -15.75
CA LEU A 354 -7.22 13.80 -15.21
C LEU A 354 -7.05 13.77 -13.69
N ASN A 355 -8.13 14.06 -12.97
CA ASN A 355 -8.16 13.96 -11.52
C ASN A 355 -8.67 12.58 -11.08
N VAL A 356 -8.00 11.98 -10.09
CA VAL A 356 -8.31 10.66 -9.52
C VAL A 356 -8.80 10.84 -8.10
N PHE A 357 -10.06 10.51 -7.84
CA PHE A 357 -10.67 10.58 -6.52
C PHE A 357 -10.90 9.18 -5.96
N GLY A 358 -10.53 8.94 -4.70
CA GLY A 358 -10.75 7.65 -4.04
C GLY A 358 -9.79 6.56 -4.53
N GLY A 359 -10.30 5.33 -4.57
CA GLY A 359 -9.55 4.14 -4.96
C GLY A 359 -9.05 3.33 -3.76
N LYS A 360 -8.77 2.06 -4.02
CA LYS A 360 -8.27 1.09 -3.04
C LYS A 360 -6.95 0.52 -3.51
N ILE A 361 -6.12 0.14 -2.55
CA ILE A 361 -4.88 -0.57 -2.86
C ILE A 361 -5.13 -1.87 -3.65
N THR A 362 -6.26 -2.54 -3.43
CA THR A 362 -6.61 -3.78 -4.13
C THR A 362 -6.86 -3.58 -5.62
N THR A 363 -7.49 -2.47 -6.02
CA THR A 363 -7.95 -2.23 -7.41
C THR A 363 -7.15 -1.16 -8.15
N PHE A 364 -5.99 -0.77 -7.62
CA PHE A 364 -5.16 0.29 -8.20
C PHE A 364 -4.70 0.01 -9.64
N ARG A 365 -4.44 -1.27 -9.96
CA ARG A 365 -3.97 -1.67 -11.27
C ARG A 365 -5.07 -1.42 -12.33
N GLU A 366 -6.28 -1.88 -12.06
CA GLU A 366 -7.44 -1.66 -12.92
C GLU A 366 -7.79 -0.16 -13.01
N LEU A 367 -7.67 0.57 -11.88
CA LEU A 367 -7.80 2.02 -11.88
C LEU A 367 -6.82 2.67 -12.87
N ALA A 368 -5.54 2.25 -12.85
CA ALA A 368 -4.53 2.78 -13.74
C ALA A 368 -4.88 2.53 -15.22
N GLU A 369 -5.22 1.30 -15.60
CA GLU A 369 -5.64 0.95 -16.96
C GLU A 369 -6.87 1.75 -17.41
N ARG A 370 -7.90 1.82 -16.58
CA ARG A 370 -9.13 2.59 -16.89
C ARG A 370 -8.86 4.10 -17.01
N GLY A 371 -7.97 4.63 -16.17
CA GLY A 371 -7.56 6.04 -16.22
C GLY A 371 -6.87 6.37 -17.55
N LEU A 372 -5.91 5.56 -17.97
CA LEU A 372 -5.21 5.74 -19.23
C LEU A 372 -6.10 5.50 -20.44
N ASN A 373 -7.02 4.55 -20.36
CA ASN A 373 -8.00 4.31 -21.45
C ASN A 373 -8.92 5.51 -21.69
N ARG A 374 -9.16 6.38 -20.68
CA ARG A 374 -9.85 7.67 -20.88
C ARG A 374 -9.03 8.67 -21.68
N LEU A 375 -7.71 8.55 -21.70
CA LEU A 375 -6.78 9.41 -22.42
C LEU A 375 -6.41 8.87 -23.83
N LYS A 376 -7.06 7.79 -24.29
CA LYS A 376 -6.74 7.17 -25.58
C LYS A 376 -6.89 8.11 -26.77
N HIS A 377 -7.83 9.06 -26.73
CA HIS A 377 -8.02 10.07 -27.76
C HIS A 377 -6.89 11.11 -27.78
N VAL A 378 -6.24 11.36 -26.63
CA VAL A 378 -5.05 12.24 -26.51
C VAL A 378 -3.81 11.52 -27.00
N PHE A 379 -3.72 10.21 -26.73
CA PHE A 379 -2.57 9.35 -27.05
C PHE A 379 -2.98 8.18 -27.97
N PRO A 380 -3.34 8.43 -29.23
CA PRO A 380 -3.88 7.39 -30.12
C PRO A 380 -2.89 6.28 -30.48
N LYS A 381 -1.57 6.53 -30.27
CA LYS A 381 -0.48 5.56 -30.51
C LYS A 381 -0.11 4.77 -29.24
N MET A 382 -0.73 5.06 -28.11
CA MET A 382 -0.51 4.35 -26.86
C MET A 382 -0.93 2.88 -27.00
N SER A 383 -0.10 1.95 -26.50
CA SER A 383 -0.41 0.52 -26.48
C SER A 383 -1.61 0.21 -25.60
N GLY A 384 -2.17 -0.99 -25.74
CA GLY A 384 -3.28 -1.47 -24.90
C GLY A 384 -2.86 -1.88 -23.49
N ASP A 385 -3.84 -2.39 -22.73
CA ASP A 385 -3.66 -2.91 -21.39
C ASP A 385 -2.64 -4.07 -21.37
N TRP A 386 -1.76 -4.10 -20.39
CA TRP A 386 -0.66 -5.08 -20.33
C TRP A 386 -0.34 -5.55 -18.90
N THR A 387 -0.80 -4.84 -17.87
CA THR A 387 -0.32 -5.00 -16.50
C THR A 387 -0.85 -6.26 -15.80
N GLU A 388 -1.95 -6.88 -16.29
CA GLU A 388 -2.57 -8.06 -15.68
C GLU A 388 -1.62 -9.26 -15.58
N ASN A 389 -0.80 -9.47 -16.61
CA ASN A 389 0.12 -10.61 -16.69
C ASN A 389 1.60 -10.24 -16.48
N ALA A 390 1.86 -9.01 -16.07
CA ALA A 390 3.22 -8.52 -15.88
C ALA A 390 3.63 -8.57 -14.40
N PRO A 391 4.71 -9.30 -14.05
CA PRO A 391 5.23 -9.29 -12.69
C PRO A 391 5.71 -7.90 -12.31
N LEU A 392 5.64 -7.60 -11.01
CA LEU A 392 6.37 -6.47 -10.42
C LEU A 392 7.85 -6.87 -10.21
N PRO A 393 8.78 -5.88 -10.14
CA PRO A 393 10.18 -6.15 -9.87
C PRO A 393 10.39 -7.05 -8.66
N GLY A 394 11.09 -8.16 -8.85
CA GLY A 394 11.25 -9.21 -7.84
C GLY A 394 10.15 -10.27 -7.84
N GLY A 395 9.03 -10.03 -8.51
CA GLY A 395 7.93 -10.98 -8.67
C GLY A 395 8.10 -11.98 -9.80
N GLU A 396 9.23 -11.97 -10.50
CA GLU A 396 9.60 -12.92 -11.56
C GLU A 396 9.92 -14.31 -10.97
N ILE A 397 8.92 -14.85 -10.23
CA ILE A 397 8.99 -16.14 -9.53
C ILE A 397 8.16 -17.16 -10.31
N PRO A 398 8.75 -18.28 -10.75
CA PRO A 398 8.04 -19.27 -11.53
C PRO A 398 6.75 -19.74 -10.85
N ASN A 399 5.63 -19.73 -11.59
CA ASN A 399 4.27 -20.09 -11.12
C ASN A 399 3.77 -19.28 -9.91
N ALA A 400 4.44 -18.18 -9.58
CA ALA A 400 4.27 -17.43 -8.34
C ALA A 400 4.34 -18.34 -7.09
N ASP A 401 5.22 -19.35 -7.14
CA ASP A 401 5.48 -20.28 -6.03
C ASP A 401 6.62 -19.74 -5.16
N TYR A 402 6.23 -18.92 -4.18
CA TYR A 402 7.18 -18.30 -3.26
C TYR A 402 7.92 -19.33 -2.39
N GLU A 403 7.28 -20.43 -1.99
CA GLU A 403 7.92 -21.43 -1.12
C GLU A 403 9.07 -22.15 -1.83
N SER A 404 8.86 -22.59 -3.06
CA SER A 404 9.93 -23.16 -3.89
C SER A 404 11.05 -22.14 -4.14
N PHE A 405 10.70 -20.89 -4.41
CA PHE A 405 11.66 -19.80 -4.56
C PHE A 405 12.47 -19.55 -3.27
N ALA A 406 11.83 -19.48 -2.11
CA ALA A 406 12.50 -19.29 -0.82
C ALA A 406 13.46 -20.44 -0.47
N ASN A 407 13.15 -21.69 -0.88
CA ASN A 407 14.04 -22.82 -0.78
C ASN A 407 15.27 -22.63 -1.68
N SER A 408 15.06 -22.25 -2.95
CA SER A 408 16.18 -22.01 -3.87
C SER A 408 17.11 -20.87 -3.41
N LEU A 409 16.58 -19.83 -2.77
CA LEU A 409 17.40 -18.79 -2.15
C LEU A 409 18.28 -19.31 -1.02
N ARG A 410 17.76 -20.23 -0.19
CA ARG A 410 18.53 -20.88 0.89
C ARG A 410 19.68 -21.72 0.32
N ASP A 411 19.43 -22.44 -0.75
CA ASP A 411 20.45 -23.23 -1.43
C ASP A 411 21.51 -22.35 -2.11
N THR A 412 21.08 -21.22 -2.66
CA THR A 412 21.98 -20.23 -3.31
C THR A 412 22.87 -19.49 -2.32
N TYR A 413 22.33 -19.18 -1.12
CA TYR A 413 23.03 -18.41 -0.09
C TYR A 413 23.14 -19.18 1.24
N PRO A 414 23.83 -20.36 1.28
CA PRO A 414 23.92 -21.22 2.48
C PRO A 414 24.63 -20.55 3.66
N TRP A 415 25.44 -19.53 3.40
CA TRP A 415 26.13 -18.73 4.41
C TRP A 415 25.23 -17.70 5.11
N MET A 416 24.05 -17.42 4.54
CA MET A 416 23.11 -16.41 5.06
C MET A 416 22.16 -17.05 6.09
N PRO A 417 21.98 -16.45 7.29
CA PRO A 417 21.01 -16.93 8.27
C PRO A 417 19.60 -16.99 7.69
N ARG A 418 18.83 -18.01 8.06
CA ARG A 418 17.47 -18.24 7.54
C ARG A 418 16.55 -17.01 7.64
N ARG A 419 16.66 -16.26 8.75
CA ARG A 419 15.86 -15.04 8.96
C ARG A 419 16.22 -13.96 7.94
N LEU A 420 17.49 -13.80 7.58
CA LEU A 420 17.95 -12.83 6.59
C LEU A 420 17.54 -13.25 5.17
N VAL A 421 17.66 -14.54 4.83
CA VAL A 421 17.16 -15.08 3.55
C VAL A 421 15.66 -14.83 3.40
N HIS A 422 14.89 -15.07 4.46
CA HIS A 422 13.44 -14.78 4.47
C HIS A 422 13.16 -13.30 4.29
N HIS A 423 13.87 -12.44 5.01
CA HIS A 423 13.74 -10.98 4.93
C HIS A 423 14.00 -10.48 3.49
N TYR A 424 15.15 -10.84 2.91
CA TYR A 424 15.48 -10.42 1.54
C TYR A 424 14.53 -11.06 0.51
N GLY A 425 14.18 -12.33 0.69
CA GLY A 425 13.24 -13.01 -0.18
C GLY A 425 11.86 -12.35 -0.20
N ARG A 426 11.36 -11.89 0.97
CA ARG A 426 10.09 -11.19 1.07
C ARG A 426 10.14 -9.76 0.52
N LEU A 427 11.19 -9.01 0.78
CA LEU A 427 11.23 -7.61 0.33
C LEU A 427 11.63 -7.45 -1.15
N TYR A 428 12.53 -8.29 -1.65
CA TYR A 428 13.18 -8.13 -2.95
C TYR A 428 12.89 -9.25 -3.94
N GLY A 429 12.39 -10.40 -3.49
CA GLY A 429 12.12 -11.54 -4.37
C GLY A 429 13.32 -11.93 -5.23
N ALA A 430 13.13 -12.06 -6.53
CA ALA A 430 14.20 -12.36 -7.49
C ALA A 430 15.33 -11.32 -7.55
N ARG A 431 15.09 -10.08 -7.03
CA ARG A 431 16.08 -9.01 -6.90
C ARG A 431 17.00 -9.15 -5.69
N THR A 432 16.83 -10.17 -4.85
CA THR A 432 17.76 -10.46 -3.74
C THR A 432 19.21 -10.50 -4.20
N LYS A 433 19.48 -11.02 -5.39
CA LYS A 433 20.82 -11.04 -6.02
C LYS A 433 21.44 -9.63 -6.19
N ASP A 434 20.60 -8.62 -6.44
CA ASP A 434 21.04 -7.24 -6.65
C ASP A 434 21.38 -6.56 -5.32
N VAL A 435 20.74 -6.95 -4.22
CA VAL A 435 21.07 -6.52 -2.86
C VAL A 435 22.38 -7.17 -2.41
N VAL A 436 22.53 -8.48 -2.62
CA VAL A 436 23.70 -9.27 -2.19
C VAL A 436 24.97 -8.93 -2.98
N LYS A 437 24.84 -8.55 -4.26
CA LYS A 437 25.94 -8.12 -5.16
C LYS A 437 27.18 -9.04 -5.14
N GLY A 438 26.95 -10.37 -5.09
CA GLY A 438 28.05 -11.35 -5.12
C GLY A 438 28.77 -11.55 -3.77
N ALA A 439 28.25 -11.01 -2.66
CA ALA A 439 28.76 -11.33 -1.34
C ALA A 439 28.67 -12.84 -1.07
N THR A 440 29.72 -13.40 -0.46
CA THR A 440 29.82 -14.83 -0.10
C THR A 440 29.83 -15.08 1.40
N SER A 441 29.68 -14.03 2.20
CA SER A 441 29.63 -14.07 3.66
C SER A 441 28.87 -12.85 4.19
N LEU A 442 28.50 -12.88 5.47
CA LEU A 442 27.86 -11.71 6.14
C LEU A 442 28.77 -10.46 6.13
N ALA A 443 30.08 -10.66 6.27
CA ALA A 443 31.04 -9.54 6.20
C ALA A 443 31.02 -8.86 4.83
N GLY A 444 30.71 -9.62 3.75
CA GLY A 444 30.58 -9.07 2.39
C GLY A 444 29.35 -8.17 2.20
N LEU A 445 28.36 -8.20 3.13
CA LEU A 445 27.22 -7.28 3.13
C LEU A 445 27.56 -5.92 3.77
N GLY A 446 28.80 -5.73 4.22
CA GLY A 446 29.23 -4.52 4.89
C GLY A 446 28.78 -4.43 6.35
N ARG A 447 28.70 -3.21 6.86
CA ARG A 447 28.33 -2.94 8.24
C ARG A 447 26.95 -3.47 8.60
N HIS A 448 26.84 -4.16 9.72
CA HIS A 448 25.57 -4.52 10.34
C HIS A 448 25.08 -3.35 11.21
N HIS A 449 23.84 -2.88 10.97
CA HIS A 449 23.28 -1.70 11.63
C HIS A 449 22.28 -2.03 12.75
N GLY A 450 21.96 -3.30 12.95
CA GLY A 450 20.96 -3.77 13.91
C GLY A 450 19.83 -4.54 13.20
N GLY A 451 19.06 -5.31 13.97
CA GLY A 451 18.00 -6.17 13.40
C GLY A 451 18.52 -7.09 12.29
N LEU A 452 18.03 -6.91 11.07
CA LEU A 452 18.50 -7.62 9.86
C LEU A 452 19.10 -6.63 8.83
N LEU A 453 19.32 -5.37 9.21
CA LEU A 453 19.77 -4.33 8.30
C LEU A 453 21.29 -4.35 8.12
N TYR A 454 21.73 -4.60 6.89
CA TYR A 454 23.13 -4.48 6.46
C TYR A 454 23.34 -3.30 5.52
N GLU A 455 24.57 -2.81 5.46
CA GLU A 455 24.96 -1.69 4.60
C GLU A 455 24.60 -1.91 3.12
N ALA A 456 24.79 -3.14 2.60
CA ALA A 456 24.44 -3.49 1.23
C ALA A 456 22.97 -3.23 0.92
N GLU A 457 22.07 -3.56 1.85
CA GLU A 457 20.63 -3.29 1.73
C GLU A 457 20.35 -1.79 1.71
N ALA A 458 20.90 -1.03 2.66
CA ALA A 458 20.70 0.42 2.70
C ALA A 458 21.18 1.11 1.40
N ARG A 459 22.35 0.73 0.90
CA ARG A 459 22.91 1.25 -0.39
C ARG A 459 22.04 0.87 -1.58
N TYR A 460 21.49 -0.33 -1.61
CA TYR A 460 20.54 -0.75 -2.66
C TYR A 460 19.27 0.12 -2.64
N LEU A 461 18.69 0.35 -1.47
CA LEU A 461 17.48 1.15 -1.30
C LEU A 461 17.67 2.60 -1.72
N VAL A 462 18.84 3.18 -1.43
CA VAL A 462 19.20 4.53 -1.91
C VAL A 462 19.31 4.54 -3.44
N ALA A 463 20.09 3.63 -3.99
CA ALA A 463 20.44 3.64 -5.41
C ALA A 463 19.28 3.22 -6.35
N LYS A 464 18.34 2.42 -5.86
CA LYS A 464 17.30 1.80 -6.70
C LYS A 464 15.88 2.18 -6.30
N GLU A 465 15.68 2.68 -5.07
CA GLU A 465 14.35 2.88 -4.51
C GLU A 465 14.15 4.26 -3.87
N TRP A 466 15.02 5.23 -4.18
CA TRP A 466 14.95 6.64 -3.73
C TRP A 466 14.80 6.80 -2.21
N ALA A 467 15.42 5.93 -1.42
CA ALA A 467 15.43 6.08 0.04
C ALA A 467 16.47 7.14 0.45
N LEU A 468 16.06 8.39 0.58
CA LEU A 468 16.94 9.54 0.78
C LEU A 468 17.11 9.93 2.25
N THR A 469 16.34 9.32 3.15
CA THR A 469 16.42 9.54 4.59
C THR A 469 16.48 8.21 5.34
N PRO A 470 17.01 8.18 6.58
CA PRO A 470 16.96 6.98 7.43
C PRO A 470 15.53 6.45 7.63
N GLN A 471 14.55 7.35 7.74
CA GLN A 471 13.14 7.01 7.91
C GLN A 471 12.59 6.31 6.68
N ASP A 472 13.00 6.67 5.47
CA ASP A 472 12.58 5.99 4.24
C ASP A 472 12.99 4.51 4.30
N VAL A 473 14.23 4.23 4.72
CA VAL A 473 14.75 2.87 4.91
C VAL A 473 13.97 2.15 6.01
N LEU A 474 13.95 2.73 7.21
CA LEU A 474 13.50 2.05 8.43
C LEU A 474 11.99 1.86 8.48
N LEU A 475 11.19 2.83 7.99
CA LEU A 475 9.72 2.78 8.12
C LEU A 475 9.05 2.14 6.90
N ARG A 476 9.40 2.61 5.68
CA ARG A 476 8.65 2.25 4.47
C ARG A 476 9.28 1.12 3.66
N ARG A 477 10.60 1.05 3.58
CA ARG A 477 11.26 -0.02 2.80
C ARG A 477 11.36 -1.33 3.57
N THR A 478 11.75 -1.30 4.88
CA THR A 478 12.15 -2.50 5.61
C THR A 478 11.36 -2.80 6.89
N LYS A 479 10.68 -1.82 7.49
CA LYS A 479 10.04 -1.88 8.82
C LYS A 479 11.03 -2.19 9.96
N HIS A 480 12.33 -2.00 9.74
CA HIS A 480 13.35 -2.27 10.77
C HIS A 480 13.19 -1.43 12.04
N TYR A 481 12.47 -0.29 12.00
CA TYR A 481 12.13 0.47 13.20
C TYR A 481 11.41 -0.38 14.26
N LEU A 482 10.76 -1.47 13.88
CA LEU A 482 10.10 -2.41 14.80
C LEU A 482 11.04 -3.45 15.41
N HIS A 483 12.25 -3.60 14.88
CA HIS A 483 13.19 -4.66 15.21
C HIS A 483 14.53 -4.16 15.71
N MET A 484 14.77 -2.86 15.65
CA MET A 484 15.99 -2.18 16.13
C MET A 484 15.69 -1.38 17.38
N SER A 485 16.62 -1.39 18.31
CA SER A 485 16.60 -0.48 19.47
C SER A 485 16.73 0.98 19.02
N GLU A 486 16.32 1.91 19.87
CA GLU A 486 16.47 3.35 19.60
C GLU A 486 17.94 3.73 19.36
N ALA A 487 18.87 3.12 20.10
CA ALA A 487 20.30 3.32 19.94
C ALA A 487 20.81 2.86 18.57
N GLU A 488 20.36 1.70 18.09
CA GLU A 488 20.69 1.20 16.74
C GLU A 488 20.10 2.09 15.65
N GLN A 489 18.87 2.54 15.80
CA GLN A 489 18.24 3.48 14.86
C GLN A 489 18.98 4.81 14.80
N ALA A 490 19.40 5.37 15.96
CA ALA A 490 20.18 6.59 16.04
C ALA A 490 21.57 6.42 15.39
N ALA A 491 22.24 5.28 15.65
CA ALA A 491 23.53 4.96 15.05
C ALA A 491 23.43 4.79 13.53
N PHE A 492 22.37 4.15 13.04
CA PHE A 492 22.09 4.05 11.61
C PHE A 492 21.85 5.44 10.99
N ALA A 493 21.05 6.29 11.64
CA ALA A 493 20.78 7.64 11.15
C ALA A 493 22.05 8.48 11.04
N ALA A 494 22.93 8.41 12.03
CA ALA A 494 24.22 9.10 12.00
C ALA A 494 25.12 8.60 10.85
N TRP A 495 25.20 7.29 10.64
CA TRP A 495 25.95 6.71 9.54
C TRP A 495 25.36 7.14 8.19
N PHE A 496 24.04 7.06 8.03
CA PHE A 496 23.35 7.40 6.79
C PHE A 496 23.60 8.87 6.37
N GLN A 497 23.58 9.78 7.35
CA GLN A 497 23.90 11.20 7.13
C GLN A 497 25.37 11.42 6.75
N ALA A 498 26.30 10.68 7.39
CA ALA A 498 27.74 10.78 7.10
C ALA A 498 28.09 10.32 5.67
N GLU A 499 27.34 9.37 5.10
CA GLU A 499 27.51 8.89 3.71
C GLU A 499 27.01 9.90 2.66
N ARG A 500 26.31 10.97 3.07
CA ARG A 500 25.79 12.04 2.18
C ARG A 500 24.97 11.54 0.99
N PHE A 501 24.16 10.51 1.22
CA PHE A 501 23.32 9.95 0.15
C PHE A 501 22.37 10.98 -0.46
N ALA A 502 21.88 11.94 0.32
CA ALA A 502 20.99 12.99 -0.16
C ALA A 502 21.66 13.97 -1.16
N ASP A 503 23.01 14.09 -1.13
CA ASP A 503 23.75 14.96 -2.04
C ASP A 503 24.00 14.27 -3.39
N ALA A 504 23.78 12.96 -3.47
CA ALA A 504 24.05 12.13 -4.65
C ALA A 504 22.79 11.85 -5.49
N ALA A 505 21.63 12.30 -5.06
CA ALA A 505 20.32 12.15 -5.70
C ALA A 505 19.87 13.47 -6.32
#